data_0ac3b888295df9ae080f2369a441785b
#
_entry.id   0ac3b888295df9ae080f2369a441785b
#
_cell.length_a   1.000
_cell.length_b   1.000
_cell.length_c   1.000
_cell.angle_alpha   90.00
_cell.angle_beta   90.00
_cell.angle_gamma   90.00
#
_symmetry.space_group_name_H-M   'P 1'
#
loop_
_entity.id
_entity.type
_entity.pdbx_description
1 polymer ?
#
loop_
_entity_poly.entity_id
_entity_poly.type
_entity_poly.pdbx_seq_one_letter_code
_entity_poly.pdbx_strand_id
1 'polypeptide(L)'
;QRIASASGKLMQAFLAPVLAFYFLRDRELFCFQLSLLIPLQQRKKLLTALREMRREIAGYLRGQLLVSSAVGILTAIGLLIVGVPAWLLLGIMMGVCDLIPYVGPYLGGIPIVLFSLPQGLYTVLWAVVAVIAVQQAESMFLSPQLMSGVTGLHPAYVLLLLSAGGLLGGIAGMLLSLPLYVCARGAVRALQCAARENAP
;
A
#
# COMPACT_ATOMS: atom_id res chain seq x y z
N GLN A 1 30.17 13.22 -6.72
CA GLN A 1 29.25 12.85 -5.64
C GLN A 1 27.88 12.40 -6.15
N ARG A 2 27.28 13.02 -7.20
CA ARG A 2 25.94 12.64 -7.74
C ARG A 2 25.93 11.28 -8.45
N ILE A 3 27.01 10.87 -9.10
CA ILE A 3 27.12 9.56 -9.80
C ILE A 3 27.24 8.42 -8.80
N ALA A 4 27.98 8.60 -7.70
CA ALA A 4 28.10 7.61 -6.64
C ALA A 4 26.77 7.40 -5.86
N SER A 5 25.94 8.43 -5.74
CA SER A 5 24.61 8.32 -5.13
C SER A 5 23.59 7.64 -6.06
N ALA A 6 23.73 7.78 -7.37
CA ALA A 6 22.87 7.14 -8.35
C ALA A 6 23.16 5.62 -8.46
N SER A 7 24.42 5.22 -8.44
CA SER A 7 24.82 3.80 -8.45
C SER A 7 24.38 3.06 -7.19
N GLY A 8 24.47 3.72 -6.01
CA GLY A 8 23.97 3.17 -4.76
C GLY A 8 22.45 2.96 -4.76
N LYS A 9 21.68 3.89 -5.31
CA LYS A 9 20.21 3.76 -5.44
C LYS A 9 19.80 2.66 -6.43
N LEU A 10 20.51 2.53 -7.55
CA LEU A 10 20.31 1.44 -8.52
C LEU A 10 20.60 0.08 -7.89
N MET A 11 21.70 -0.05 -7.14
CA MET A 11 22.06 -1.28 -6.43
C MET A 11 21.02 -1.64 -5.37
N GLN A 12 20.52 -0.67 -4.60
CA GLN A 12 19.44 -0.86 -3.63
C GLN A 12 18.13 -1.29 -4.31
N ALA A 13 17.78 -0.71 -5.45
CA ALA A 13 16.59 -1.07 -6.21
C ALA A 13 16.65 -2.52 -6.76
N PHE A 14 17.85 -3.04 -7.08
CA PHE A 14 18.05 -4.43 -7.49
C PHE A 14 18.13 -5.39 -6.30
N LEU A 15 18.81 -5.01 -5.22
CA LEU A 15 18.96 -5.85 -4.04
C LEU A 15 17.66 -6.03 -3.26
N ALA A 16 16.80 -5.01 -3.20
CA ALA A 16 15.55 -5.09 -2.46
C ALA A 16 14.61 -6.21 -2.94
N PRO A 17 14.28 -6.37 -4.24
CA PRO A 17 13.44 -7.48 -4.70
C PRO A 17 14.13 -8.84 -4.56
N VAL A 18 15.46 -8.91 -4.71
CA VAL A 18 16.22 -10.17 -4.51
C VAL A 18 16.17 -10.58 -3.04
N LEU A 19 16.43 -9.67 -2.11
CA LEU A 19 16.32 -9.94 -0.68
C LEU A 19 14.88 -10.30 -0.30
N ALA A 20 13.88 -9.56 -0.81
CA ALA A 20 12.47 -9.86 -0.58
C ALA A 20 12.10 -11.27 -1.08
N PHE A 21 12.61 -11.67 -2.25
CA PHE A 21 12.41 -13.02 -2.78
C PHE A 21 13.01 -14.09 -1.87
N TYR A 22 14.27 -13.92 -1.40
CA TYR A 22 14.90 -14.86 -0.47
C TYR A 22 14.17 -14.91 0.87
N PHE A 23 13.76 -13.76 1.43
CA PHE A 23 12.96 -13.73 2.67
C PHE A 23 11.60 -14.43 2.51
N LEU A 24 10.95 -14.30 1.36
CA LEU A 24 9.69 -14.99 1.06
C LEU A 24 9.88 -16.49 0.84
N ARG A 25 10.97 -16.89 0.15
CA ARG A 25 11.29 -18.27 -0.15
C ARG A 25 11.67 -19.03 1.12
N ASP A 26 12.57 -18.47 1.92
CA ASP A 26 13.16 -19.13 3.08
C ASP A 26 12.47 -18.75 4.40
N ARG A 27 11.24 -18.19 4.31
CA ARG A 27 10.46 -17.73 5.47
C ARG A 27 10.31 -18.75 6.59
N GLU A 28 10.20 -20.03 6.25
CA GLU A 28 10.04 -21.10 7.24
C GLU A 28 11.33 -21.35 8.01
N LEU A 29 12.48 -21.27 7.33
CA LEU A 29 13.81 -21.34 7.94
C LEU A 29 14.05 -20.16 8.89
N PHE A 30 13.72 -18.93 8.47
CA PHE A 30 13.82 -17.74 9.31
C PHE A 30 12.91 -17.81 10.53
N CYS A 31 11.65 -18.20 10.35
CA CYS A 31 10.74 -18.39 11.47
C CYS A 31 11.21 -19.48 12.43
N PHE A 32 11.79 -20.58 11.91
CA PHE A 32 12.35 -21.64 12.72
C PHE A 32 13.58 -21.17 13.50
N GLN A 33 14.54 -20.49 12.85
CA GLN A 33 15.72 -19.96 13.51
C GLN A 33 15.36 -18.92 14.57
N LEU A 34 14.41 -18.01 14.28
CA LEU A 34 13.92 -17.06 15.27
C LEU A 34 13.26 -17.76 16.47
N SER A 35 12.55 -18.86 16.21
CA SER A 35 11.91 -19.65 17.26
C SER A 35 12.88 -20.39 18.18
N LEU A 36 14.12 -20.68 17.71
CA LEU A 36 15.19 -21.29 18.51
C LEU A 36 15.82 -20.30 19.50
N LEU A 37 15.82 -19.01 19.17
CA LEU A 37 16.36 -17.94 20.04
C LEU A 37 15.44 -17.59 21.22
N ILE A 38 14.20 -18.12 21.23
CA ILE A 38 13.16 -17.73 22.21
C ILE A 38 12.89 -18.90 23.14
N PRO A 39 12.78 -18.67 24.48
CA PRO A 39 12.45 -19.68 25.46
C PRO A 39 11.14 -20.41 25.10
N LEU A 40 11.11 -21.72 25.31
CA LEU A 40 9.98 -22.62 24.96
C LEU A 40 8.61 -22.10 25.46
N GLN A 41 8.59 -21.43 26.60
CA GLN A 41 7.37 -20.88 27.21
C GLN A 41 6.77 -19.72 26.37
N GLN A 42 7.59 -18.98 25.64
CA GLN A 42 7.15 -17.83 24.83
C GLN A 42 6.97 -18.18 23.34
N ARG A 43 7.41 -19.40 22.93
CA ARG A 43 7.35 -19.85 21.53
C ARG A 43 5.93 -19.89 20.97
N LYS A 44 4.95 -20.35 21.78
CA LYS A 44 3.54 -20.35 21.36
C LYS A 44 3.03 -18.93 21.12
N LYS A 45 3.36 -17.98 22.01
CA LYS A 45 2.96 -16.55 21.88
C LYS A 45 3.56 -15.93 20.61
N LEU A 46 4.83 -16.20 20.32
CA LEU A 46 5.48 -15.71 19.12
C LEU A 46 4.85 -16.25 17.84
N LEU A 47 4.61 -17.58 17.79
CA LEU A 47 4.01 -18.20 16.60
C LEU A 47 2.59 -17.69 16.36
N THR A 48 1.83 -17.44 17.40
CA THR A 48 0.49 -16.82 17.30
C THR A 48 0.61 -15.39 16.78
N ALA A 49 1.55 -14.60 17.32
CA ALA A 49 1.79 -13.23 16.87
C ALA A 49 2.17 -13.17 15.39
N LEU A 50 3.11 -14.02 14.94
CA LEU A 50 3.54 -14.10 13.55
C LEU A 50 2.39 -14.51 12.61
N ARG A 51 1.52 -15.43 13.07
CA ARG A 51 0.36 -15.86 12.29
C ARG A 51 -0.66 -14.72 12.12
N GLU A 52 -0.96 -14.00 13.19
CA GLU A 52 -1.88 -12.85 13.15
C GLU A 52 -1.30 -11.69 12.33
N MET A 53 -0.01 -11.36 12.49
CA MET A 53 0.67 -10.38 11.64
C MET A 53 0.54 -10.73 10.15
N ARG A 54 0.84 -12.00 9.79
CA ARG A 54 0.71 -12.48 8.42
C ARG A 54 -0.72 -12.36 7.89
N ARG A 55 -1.71 -12.69 8.70
CA ARG A 55 -3.12 -12.60 8.35
C ARG A 55 -3.55 -11.16 8.09
N GLU A 56 -3.17 -10.25 8.98
CA GLU A 56 -3.47 -8.81 8.87
C GLU A 56 -2.82 -8.19 7.64
N ILE A 57 -1.52 -8.48 7.38
CA ILE A 57 -0.82 -7.99 6.17
C ILE A 57 -1.45 -8.54 4.91
N ALA A 58 -1.69 -9.84 4.84
CA ALA A 58 -2.27 -10.46 3.65
C ALA A 58 -3.65 -9.89 3.34
N GLY A 59 -4.46 -9.62 4.38
CA GLY A 59 -5.75 -8.95 4.26
C GLY A 59 -5.61 -7.54 3.70
N TYR A 60 -4.70 -6.75 4.28
CA TYR A 60 -4.42 -5.38 3.81
C TYR A 60 -3.96 -5.36 2.35
N LEU A 61 -2.94 -6.16 2.00
CA LEU A 61 -2.38 -6.17 0.65
C LEU A 61 -3.42 -6.60 -0.40
N ARG A 62 -4.23 -7.62 -0.09
CA ARG A 62 -5.32 -8.04 -0.98
C ARG A 62 -6.37 -6.93 -1.15
N GLY A 63 -6.78 -6.30 -0.06
CA GLY A 63 -7.72 -5.19 -0.11
C GLY A 63 -7.17 -4.03 -0.93
N GLN A 64 -5.92 -3.62 -0.68
CA GLN A 64 -5.28 -2.51 -1.41
C GLN A 64 -5.13 -2.81 -2.90
N LEU A 65 -4.70 -4.03 -3.27
CA LEU A 65 -4.60 -4.42 -4.67
C LEU A 65 -5.95 -4.44 -5.38
N LEU A 66 -7.02 -4.86 -4.70
CA LEU A 66 -8.37 -4.84 -5.26
C LEU A 66 -8.87 -3.41 -5.45
N VAL A 67 -8.69 -2.54 -4.45
CA VAL A 67 -9.09 -1.13 -4.53
C VAL A 67 -8.33 -0.44 -5.66
N SER A 68 -7.01 -0.50 -5.67
CA SER A 68 -6.19 0.17 -6.67
C SER A 68 -6.43 -0.36 -8.10
N SER A 69 -6.70 -1.66 -8.25
CA SER A 69 -7.11 -2.23 -9.54
C SER A 69 -8.46 -1.68 -10.01
N ALA A 70 -9.44 -1.61 -9.10
CA ALA A 70 -10.76 -1.05 -9.42
C ALA A 70 -10.66 0.44 -9.77
N VAL A 71 -9.90 1.23 -9.01
CA VAL A 71 -9.63 2.65 -9.30
C VAL A 71 -8.97 2.83 -10.66
N GLY A 72 -7.95 2.01 -10.98
CA GLY A 72 -7.30 2.04 -12.29
C GLY A 72 -8.25 1.74 -13.44
N ILE A 73 -9.08 0.70 -13.31
CA ILE A 73 -10.08 0.31 -14.33
C ILE A 73 -11.14 1.41 -14.49
N LEU A 74 -11.72 1.90 -13.39
CA LEU A 74 -12.74 2.95 -13.44
C LEU A 74 -12.19 4.25 -14.04
N THR A 75 -10.95 4.62 -13.68
CA THR A 75 -10.27 5.77 -14.29
C THR A 75 -10.04 5.56 -15.78
N ALA A 76 -9.58 4.39 -16.21
CA ALA A 76 -9.40 4.08 -17.62
C ALA A 76 -10.72 4.22 -18.42
N ILE A 77 -11.82 3.69 -17.87
CA ILE A 77 -13.15 3.80 -18.48
C ILE A 77 -13.60 5.28 -18.53
N GLY A 78 -13.46 6.02 -17.44
CA GLY A 78 -13.79 7.44 -17.39
C GLY A 78 -13.01 8.26 -18.42
N LEU A 79 -11.71 8.05 -18.55
CA LEU A 79 -10.87 8.73 -19.53
C LEU A 79 -11.18 8.32 -20.99
N LEU A 80 -11.56 7.06 -21.21
CA LEU A 80 -12.02 6.59 -22.51
C LEU A 80 -13.29 7.32 -22.93
N ILE A 81 -14.27 7.48 -22.04
CA ILE A 81 -15.54 8.19 -22.30
C ILE A 81 -15.27 9.66 -22.61
N VAL A 82 -14.33 10.29 -21.90
CA VAL A 82 -13.92 11.68 -22.12
C VAL A 82 -13.13 11.85 -23.44
N GLY A 83 -12.54 10.79 -23.98
CA GLY A 83 -11.74 10.83 -25.19
C GLY A 83 -10.27 11.23 -24.96
N VAL A 84 -9.74 11.01 -23.77
CA VAL A 84 -8.33 11.29 -23.46
C VAL A 84 -7.43 10.25 -24.15
N PRO A 85 -6.41 10.65 -24.95
CA PRO A 85 -5.48 9.69 -25.52
C PRO A 85 -4.68 8.98 -24.42
N ALA A 86 -4.23 7.77 -24.74
CA ALA A 86 -3.54 6.90 -23.78
C ALA A 86 -4.34 6.62 -22.47
N TRP A 87 -5.68 6.66 -22.53
CA TRP A 87 -6.60 6.40 -21.41
C TRP A 87 -6.25 5.14 -20.63
N LEU A 88 -5.88 4.05 -21.33
CA LEU A 88 -5.51 2.79 -20.69
C LEU A 88 -4.21 2.92 -19.87
N LEU A 89 -3.19 3.54 -20.46
CA LEU A 89 -1.91 3.79 -19.77
C LEU A 89 -2.11 4.66 -18.54
N LEU A 90 -2.90 5.73 -18.68
CA LEU A 90 -3.20 6.65 -17.59
C LEU A 90 -4.02 5.99 -16.48
N GLY A 91 -4.96 5.11 -16.83
CA GLY A 91 -5.70 4.31 -15.86
C GLY A 91 -4.80 3.32 -15.10
N ILE A 92 -3.89 2.63 -15.80
CA ILE A 92 -2.90 1.75 -15.16
C ILE A 92 -2.00 2.57 -14.22
N MET A 93 -1.49 3.73 -14.67
CA MET A 93 -0.68 4.63 -13.84
C MET A 93 -1.44 5.08 -12.59
N MET A 94 -2.72 5.45 -12.74
CA MET A 94 -3.57 5.83 -11.60
C MET A 94 -3.68 4.68 -10.61
N GLY A 95 -4.00 3.45 -11.05
CA GLY A 95 -4.07 2.28 -10.18
C GLY A 95 -2.76 1.97 -9.48
N VAL A 96 -1.62 2.09 -10.18
CA VAL A 96 -0.30 1.90 -9.55
C VAL A 96 0.00 2.98 -8.52
N CYS A 97 -0.30 4.24 -8.81
CA CYS A 97 -0.13 5.35 -7.86
C CYS A 97 -1.03 5.17 -6.64
N ASP A 98 -2.23 4.66 -6.83
CA ASP A 98 -3.24 4.45 -5.79
C ASP A 98 -2.86 3.37 -4.77
N LEU A 99 -1.79 2.60 -5.00
CA LEU A 99 -1.17 1.75 -3.98
C LEU A 99 -0.72 2.55 -2.75
N ILE A 100 -0.51 3.87 -2.90
CA ILE A 100 -0.24 4.80 -1.80
C ILE A 100 -1.53 5.57 -1.50
N PRO A 101 -2.30 5.20 -0.48
CA PRO A 101 -3.55 5.87 -0.15
C PRO A 101 -3.35 7.38 0.05
N TYR A 102 -4.34 8.18 -0.32
CA TYR A 102 -4.35 9.65 -0.28
C TYR A 102 -3.35 10.36 -1.17
N VAL A 103 -2.14 9.86 -1.37
CA VAL A 103 -1.09 10.47 -2.20
C VAL A 103 -1.23 10.02 -3.65
N GLY A 104 -1.64 8.76 -3.86
CA GLY A 104 -1.79 8.14 -5.17
C GLY A 104 -2.63 8.95 -6.16
N PRO A 105 -3.84 9.40 -5.79
CA PRO A 105 -4.70 10.20 -6.65
C PRO A 105 -4.07 11.47 -7.17
N TYR A 106 -3.26 12.14 -6.35
CA TYR A 106 -2.54 13.35 -6.78
C TYR A 106 -1.41 13.01 -7.75
N LEU A 107 -0.63 11.96 -7.47
CA LEU A 107 0.45 11.51 -8.33
C LEU A 107 -0.06 10.99 -9.68
N GLY A 108 -1.16 10.25 -9.69
CA GLY A 108 -1.80 9.75 -10.90
C GLY A 108 -2.59 10.81 -11.66
N GLY A 109 -3.15 11.80 -10.96
CA GLY A 109 -3.91 12.90 -11.55
C GLY A 109 -3.07 13.87 -12.36
N ILE A 110 -1.82 14.14 -11.95
CA ILE A 110 -0.92 15.05 -12.68
C ILE A 110 -0.71 14.61 -14.14
N PRO A 111 -0.29 13.37 -14.45
CA PRO A 111 -0.18 12.91 -15.83
C PRO A 111 -1.50 12.99 -16.60
N ILE A 112 -2.64 12.67 -15.98
CA ILE A 112 -3.96 12.74 -16.63
C ILE A 112 -4.24 14.16 -17.12
N VAL A 113 -4.02 15.16 -16.27
CA VAL A 113 -4.19 16.58 -16.65
C VAL A 113 -3.24 16.94 -17.78
N LEU A 114 -1.96 16.60 -17.69
CA LEU A 114 -0.95 16.93 -18.70
C LEU A 114 -1.28 16.31 -20.06
N PHE A 115 -1.72 15.05 -20.10
CA PHE A 115 -2.10 14.37 -21.34
C PHE A 115 -3.43 14.86 -21.92
N SER A 116 -4.28 15.48 -21.10
CA SER A 116 -5.55 16.07 -21.54
C SER A 116 -5.41 17.48 -22.09
N LEU A 117 -4.36 18.23 -21.73
CA LEU A 117 -4.12 19.62 -22.14
C LEU A 117 -4.14 19.84 -23.69
N PRO A 118 -3.48 18.98 -24.50
CA PRO A 118 -3.47 19.16 -25.96
C PRO A 118 -4.86 19.08 -26.62
N GLN A 119 -5.84 18.40 -25.96
CA GLN A 119 -7.22 18.28 -26.48
C GLN A 119 -8.13 19.45 -26.10
N GLY A 120 -7.61 20.40 -25.33
CA GLY A 120 -8.32 21.59 -24.94
C GLY A 120 -8.91 21.54 -23.51
N LEU A 121 -9.28 22.71 -23.02
CA LEU A 121 -9.72 22.90 -21.63
C LEU A 121 -10.97 22.09 -21.28
N TYR A 122 -11.86 21.87 -22.24
CA TYR A 122 -13.08 21.07 -22.04
C TYR A 122 -12.73 19.61 -21.66
N THR A 123 -11.80 19.01 -22.39
CA THR A 123 -11.31 17.64 -22.11
C THR A 123 -10.63 17.56 -20.74
N VAL A 124 -9.82 18.57 -20.38
CA VAL A 124 -9.18 18.63 -19.05
C VAL A 124 -10.22 18.68 -17.94
N LEU A 125 -11.26 19.52 -18.08
CA LEU A 125 -12.31 19.61 -17.07
C LEU A 125 -13.03 18.28 -16.86
N TRP A 126 -13.43 17.61 -17.95
CA TRP A 126 -14.11 16.32 -17.86
C TRP A 126 -13.19 15.19 -17.38
N ALA A 127 -11.92 15.21 -17.72
CA ALA A 127 -10.94 14.27 -17.18
C ALA A 127 -10.78 14.43 -15.65
N VAL A 128 -10.70 15.66 -15.16
CA VAL A 128 -10.67 15.97 -13.72
C VAL A 128 -11.96 15.54 -13.04
N VAL A 129 -13.12 15.82 -13.63
CA VAL A 129 -14.42 15.37 -13.09
C VAL A 129 -14.47 13.83 -13.01
N ALA A 130 -14.02 13.14 -14.03
CA ALA A 130 -13.96 11.67 -14.04
C ALA A 130 -13.06 11.13 -12.91
N VAL A 131 -11.88 11.71 -12.72
CA VAL A 131 -10.97 11.34 -11.62
C VAL A 131 -11.62 11.58 -10.27
N ILE A 132 -12.23 12.75 -10.05
CA ILE A 132 -12.93 13.08 -8.80
C ILE A 132 -14.08 12.09 -8.54
N ALA A 133 -14.86 11.76 -9.57
CA ALA A 133 -15.98 10.82 -9.43
C ALA A 133 -15.47 9.41 -9.03
N VAL A 134 -14.36 8.94 -9.62
CA VAL A 134 -13.74 7.68 -9.24
C VAL A 134 -13.23 7.72 -7.80
N GLN A 135 -12.58 8.81 -7.38
CA GLN A 135 -12.10 8.97 -6.00
C GLN A 135 -13.24 9.00 -4.97
N GLN A 136 -14.37 9.62 -5.33
CA GLN A 136 -15.56 9.60 -4.47
C GLN A 136 -16.15 8.18 -4.39
N ALA A 137 -16.22 7.46 -5.51
CA ALA A 137 -16.67 6.08 -5.54
C ALA A 137 -15.74 5.17 -4.71
N GLU A 138 -14.42 5.38 -4.78
CA GLU A 138 -13.45 4.67 -3.94
C GLU A 138 -13.72 4.91 -2.47
N SER A 139 -13.77 6.16 -2.04
CA SER A 139 -13.92 6.52 -0.62
C SER A 139 -15.26 6.07 -0.02
N MET A 140 -16.35 6.12 -0.80
CA MET A 140 -17.69 5.78 -0.34
C MET A 140 -17.99 4.28 -0.39
N PHE A 141 -17.50 3.57 -1.39
CA PHE A 141 -17.90 2.18 -1.66
C PHE A 141 -16.75 1.20 -1.61
N LEU A 142 -15.62 1.46 -2.30
CA LEU A 142 -14.55 0.48 -2.46
C LEU A 142 -13.75 0.29 -1.18
N SER A 143 -13.31 1.40 -0.56
CA SER A 143 -12.49 1.34 0.65
C SER A 143 -13.22 0.70 1.82
N PRO A 144 -14.47 1.04 2.20
CA PRO A 144 -15.15 0.39 3.32
C PRO A 144 -15.47 -1.07 3.05
N GLN A 145 -15.81 -1.46 1.83
CA GLN A 145 -16.15 -2.85 1.50
C GLN A 145 -14.93 -3.77 1.44
N LEU A 146 -13.85 -3.30 0.85
CA LEU A 146 -12.66 -4.11 0.58
C LEU A 146 -11.63 -4.07 1.70
N MET A 147 -11.63 -3.01 2.51
CA MET A 147 -10.69 -2.81 3.62
C MET A 147 -11.32 -2.91 5.01
N SER A 148 -12.48 -3.55 5.15
CA SER A 148 -13.27 -3.62 6.40
C SER A 148 -12.50 -4.15 7.64
N GLY A 149 -11.37 -4.83 7.46
CA GLY A 149 -10.51 -5.29 8.55
C GLY A 149 -9.43 -4.31 8.99
N VAL A 150 -9.11 -3.30 8.19
CA VAL A 150 -7.95 -2.40 8.39
C VAL A 150 -8.36 -0.94 8.60
N THR A 151 -9.57 -0.57 8.18
CA THR A 151 -10.09 0.80 8.12
C THR A 151 -10.52 1.42 9.45
N GLY A 152 -10.18 0.82 10.60
CA GLY A 152 -10.44 1.44 11.90
C GLY A 152 -9.50 2.61 12.26
N LEU A 153 -8.63 3.05 11.34
CA LEU A 153 -7.72 4.16 11.57
C LEU A 153 -8.36 5.50 11.21
N HIS A 154 -8.23 6.46 12.10
CA HIS A 154 -8.56 7.83 11.78
C HIS A 154 -7.66 8.34 10.64
N PRO A 155 -8.18 9.04 9.61
CA PRO A 155 -7.39 9.51 8.46
C PRO A 155 -6.10 10.26 8.83
N ALA A 156 -6.11 11.02 9.95
CA ALA A 156 -4.95 11.74 10.44
C ALA A 156 -3.77 10.80 10.78
N TYR A 157 -4.03 9.62 11.35
CA TYR A 157 -2.97 8.64 11.62
C TYR A 157 -2.36 8.07 10.35
N VAL A 158 -3.19 7.85 9.33
CA VAL A 158 -2.71 7.39 8.02
C VAL A 158 -1.79 8.43 7.40
N LEU A 159 -2.19 9.70 7.41
CA LEU A 159 -1.36 10.81 6.91
C LEU A 159 -0.05 10.97 7.68
N LEU A 160 -0.07 10.82 9.00
CA LEU A 160 1.14 10.85 9.83
C LEU A 160 2.09 9.70 9.47
N LEU A 161 1.57 8.48 9.33
CA LEU A 161 2.36 7.31 8.94
C LEU A 161 2.97 7.47 7.55
N LEU A 162 2.19 7.96 6.58
CA LEU A 162 2.67 8.25 5.23
C LEU A 162 3.74 9.34 5.22
N SER A 163 3.54 10.42 6.01
CA SER A 163 4.51 11.51 6.14
C SER A 163 5.82 11.03 6.76
N ALA A 164 5.74 10.25 7.84
CA ALA A 164 6.91 9.66 8.50
C ALA A 164 7.64 8.69 7.55
N GLY A 165 6.89 7.80 6.87
CA GLY A 165 7.45 6.91 5.86
C GLY A 165 8.13 7.66 4.72
N GLY A 166 7.48 8.73 4.24
CA GLY A 166 8.01 9.60 3.20
C GLY A 166 9.32 10.29 3.56
N LEU A 167 9.45 10.77 4.81
CA LEU A 167 10.67 11.38 5.32
C LEU A 167 11.82 10.37 5.45
N LEU A 168 11.53 9.13 5.84
CA LEU A 168 12.55 8.09 6.06
C LEU A 168 13.00 7.40 4.77
N GLY A 169 12.09 7.13 3.84
CA GLY A 169 12.37 6.30 2.67
C GLY A 169 11.73 6.79 1.35
N GLY A 170 11.26 8.04 1.29
CA GLY A 170 10.59 8.58 0.11
C GLY A 170 9.33 7.76 -0.26
N ILE A 171 9.11 7.56 -1.55
CA ILE A 171 7.94 6.81 -2.07
C ILE A 171 7.91 5.38 -1.53
N ALA A 172 9.05 4.70 -1.45
CA ALA A 172 9.13 3.35 -0.89
C ALA A 172 8.75 3.32 0.60
N GLY A 173 9.17 4.33 1.37
CA GLY A 173 8.79 4.48 2.77
C GLY A 173 7.29 4.74 2.94
N MET A 174 6.66 5.53 2.07
CA MET A 174 5.21 5.73 2.07
C MET A 174 4.47 4.42 1.79
N LEU A 175 4.89 3.65 0.77
CA LEU A 175 4.30 2.36 0.43
C LEU A 175 4.37 1.35 1.59
N LEU A 176 5.49 1.33 2.31
CA LEU A 176 5.73 0.38 3.39
C LEU A 176 5.13 0.82 4.74
N SER A 177 4.81 2.10 4.94
CA SER A 177 4.36 2.65 6.23
C SER A 177 3.09 1.97 6.75
N LEU A 178 2.08 1.80 5.91
CA LEU A 178 0.83 1.15 6.29
C LEU A 178 0.97 -0.37 6.50
N PRO A 179 1.61 -1.15 5.62
CA PRO A 179 1.92 -2.55 5.90
C PRO A 179 2.68 -2.76 7.21
N LEU A 180 3.67 -1.93 7.50
CA LEU A 180 4.42 -2.00 8.77
C LEU A 180 3.55 -1.70 9.99
N TYR A 181 2.68 -0.69 9.89
CA TYR A 181 1.70 -0.41 10.95
C TYR A 181 0.76 -1.59 11.19
N VAL A 182 0.21 -2.19 10.12
CA VAL A 182 -0.69 -3.34 10.19
C VAL A 182 0.01 -4.54 10.84
N CYS A 183 1.28 -4.77 10.50
CA CYS A 183 2.15 -5.73 11.16
C CYS A 183 2.24 -5.49 12.66
N ALA A 184 2.62 -4.28 13.05
CA ALA A 184 2.80 -3.92 14.46
C ALA A 184 1.48 -4.09 15.23
N ARG A 185 0.35 -3.69 14.66
CA ARG A 185 -0.99 -3.86 15.22
C ARG A 185 -1.32 -5.34 15.43
N GLY A 186 -1.03 -6.20 14.45
CA GLY A 186 -1.24 -7.64 14.55
C GLY A 186 -0.42 -8.26 15.68
N ALA A 187 0.84 -7.85 15.84
CA ALA A 187 1.69 -8.29 16.92
C ALA A 187 1.14 -7.88 18.30
N VAL A 188 0.72 -6.63 18.45
CA VAL A 188 0.15 -6.12 19.71
C VAL A 188 -1.14 -6.87 20.07
N ARG A 189 -2.03 -7.09 19.11
CA ARG A 189 -3.27 -7.87 19.33
C ARG A 189 -2.98 -9.28 19.80
N ALA A 190 -2.03 -9.96 19.17
CA ALA A 190 -1.67 -11.32 19.56
C ALA A 190 -1.10 -11.39 20.99
N LEU A 191 -0.28 -10.40 21.37
CA LEU A 191 0.25 -10.30 22.74
C LEU A 191 -0.86 -10.02 23.77
N GLN A 192 -1.84 -9.18 23.43
CA GLN A 192 -2.99 -8.90 24.30
C GLN A 192 -3.89 -10.13 24.47
N CYS A 193 -4.15 -10.90 23.41
CA CYS A 193 -4.90 -12.16 23.51
C CYS A 193 -4.17 -13.16 24.40
N ALA A 194 -2.86 -13.33 24.22
CA ALA A 194 -2.05 -14.21 25.05
C ALA A 194 -1.95 -13.77 26.53
N ALA A 195 -2.06 -12.46 26.80
CA ALA A 195 -2.11 -11.95 28.18
C ALA A 195 -3.47 -12.24 28.85
N ARG A 196 -4.58 -12.18 28.10
CA ARG A 196 -5.92 -12.49 28.61
C ARG A 196 -6.12 -13.97 28.91
N GLU A 197 -5.51 -14.88 28.16
CA GLU A 197 -5.56 -16.32 28.43
C GLU A 197 -4.79 -16.73 29.69
N ASN A 198 -3.85 -15.89 30.16
CA ASN A 198 -3.08 -16.14 31.38
C ASN A 198 -3.59 -15.33 32.59
N ALA A 199 -4.67 -14.58 32.47
CA ALA A 199 -5.32 -13.91 33.58
C ALA A 199 -6.19 -14.94 34.35
N PRO A 200 -6.06 -15.06 35.70
CA PRO A 200 -6.78 -16.00 36.51
C PRO A 200 -8.30 -15.78 36.49
#